data_605ccb2f3c8822ef577cc8ab07724bf4
#
_entry.id   605ccb2f3c8822ef577cc8ab07724bf4
#
_cell.length_a   1.000
_cell.length_b   1.000
_cell.length_c   1.000
_cell.angle_alpha   90.00
_cell.angle_beta   90.00
_cell.angle_gamma   90.00
#
_symmetry.space_group_name_H-M   'P 1'
#
loop_
_entity.id
_entity.type
_entity.pdbx_description
1 polymer ?
#
loop_
_entity_poly.entity_id
_entity_poly.type
_entity_poly.pdbx_seq_one_letter_code
_entity_poly.pdbx_strand_id
1 'polypeptide(L)'
;MVRDLGANDVLLLRNHGLLVGGRTIQQAFNAIYWLENACRIQVDLLGCNRPVHQPSPAAIENTVTCLSGSEITLLNEADTNPTLNEGARQNSGGYGSLEWAALLRKLDRLDPSLRS
;
A
#
# COMPACT_ATOMS: atom_id res chain seq x y z
N MET A 1 9.66 -13.59 -16.25
CA MET A 1 8.65 -12.69 -15.58
C MET A 1 7.71 -13.45 -14.66
N VAL A 2 6.78 -14.30 -15.15
CA VAL A 2 5.85 -15.04 -14.26
C VAL A 2 6.59 -15.93 -13.26
N ARG A 3 7.60 -16.67 -13.73
CA ARG A 3 8.45 -17.51 -12.89
C ARG A 3 9.24 -16.71 -11.85
N ASP A 4 9.70 -15.53 -12.20
CA ASP A 4 10.51 -14.69 -11.33
C ASP A 4 9.64 -13.95 -10.29
N LEU A 5 8.39 -13.62 -10.66
CA LEU A 5 7.41 -13.05 -9.75
C LEU A 5 7.04 -14.07 -8.65
N GLY A 6 6.87 -15.35 -9.02
CA GLY A 6 6.50 -16.40 -8.05
C GLY A 6 5.21 -16.08 -7.34
N ALA A 7 5.24 -16.10 -6.01
CA ALA A 7 4.11 -15.75 -5.12
C ALA A 7 4.11 -14.27 -4.67
N ASN A 8 4.97 -13.43 -5.25
CA ASN A 8 5.07 -12.02 -4.87
C ASN A 8 4.18 -11.15 -5.76
N ASP A 9 3.72 -10.04 -5.22
CA ASP A 9 2.92 -9.05 -5.94
C ASP A 9 3.77 -7.96 -6.61
N VAL A 10 5.08 -7.98 -6.39
CA VAL A 10 6.01 -6.92 -6.83
C VAL A 10 7.25 -7.53 -7.48
N LEU A 11 7.71 -6.93 -8.59
CA LEU A 11 8.95 -7.27 -9.26
C LEU A 11 9.69 -6.02 -9.71
N LEU A 12 10.98 -5.95 -9.38
CA LEU A 12 11.89 -4.95 -9.94
C LEU A 12 12.51 -5.50 -11.22
N LEU A 13 12.22 -4.86 -12.33
CA LEU A 13 12.75 -5.20 -13.64
C LEU A 13 14.04 -4.43 -13.91
N ARG A 14 15.13 -5.16 -14.13
CA ARG A 14 16.41 -4.51 -14.46
C ARG A 14 16.24 -3.64 -15.72
N ASN A 15 16.58 -2.36 -15.61
CA ASN A 15 16.52 -1.36 -16.68
C ASN A 15 15.12 -1.03 -17.23
N HIS A 16 14.04 -1.54 -16.61
CA HIS A 16 12.66 -1.29 -17.07
C HIS A 16 11.80 -0.59 -16.03
N GLY A 17 12.04 -0.83 -14.73
CA GLY A 17 11.26 -0.23 -13.66
C GLY A 17 10.53 -1.23 -12.79
N LEU A 18 9.38 -0.82 -12.27
CA LEU A 18 8.58 -1.57 -11.30
C LEU A 18 7.42 -2.27 -12.00
N LEU A 19 7.14 -3.50 -11.59
CA LEU A 19 5.94 -4.24 -11.95
C LEU A 19 5.21 -4.58 -10.65
N VAL A 20 3.91 -4.31 -10.61
CA VAL A 20 3.05 -4.59 -9.46
C VAL A 20 1.81 -5.33 -9.90
N GLY A 21 1.43 -6.35 -9.16
CA GLY A 21 0.15 -7.04 -9.25
C GLY A 21 -0.82 -6.57 -8.17
N GLY A 22 -2.11 -6.80 -8.39
CA GLY A 22 -3.15 -6.56 -7.39
C GLY A 22 -4.46 -7.17 -7.85
N ARG A 23 -5.34 -7.50 -6.92
CA ARG A 23 -6.68 -8.02 -7.24
C ARG A 23 -7.59 -6.96 -7.84
N THR A 24 -7.30 -5.69 -7.55
CA THR A 24 -8.02 -4.53 -8.06
C THR A 24 -7.03 -3.47 -8.53
N ILE A 25 -7.49 -2.54 -9.39
CA ILE A 25 -6.70 -1.40 -9.85
C ILE A 25 -6.27 -0.53 -8.65
N GLN A 26 -7.15 -0.35 -7.66
CA GLN A 26 -6.87 0.42 -6.45
C GLN A 26 -5.68 -0.17 -5.68
N GLN A 27 -5.68 -1.49 -5.49
CA GLN A 27 -4.58 -2.19 -4.81
C GLN A 27 -3.28 -2.07 -5.58
N ALA A 28 -3.30 -2.32 -6.88
CA ALA A 28 -2.10 -2.21 -7.73
C ALA A 28 -1.55 -0.78 -7.73
N PHE A 29 -2.42 0.23 -7.87
CA PHE A 29 -2.03 1.64 -7.82
C PHE A 29 -1.40 2.02 -6.47
N ASN A 30 -2.02 1.62 -5.37
CA ASN A 30 -1.50 1.91 -4.04
C ASN A 30 -0.15 1.23 -3.80
N ALA A 31 -0.02 -0.03 -4.21
CA ALA A 31 1.23 -0.77 -4.08
C ALA A 31 2.37 -0.13 -4.90
N ILE A 32 2.13 0.27 -6.15
CA ILE A 32 3.18 0.91 -6.96
C ILE A 32 3.55 2.29 -6.41
N TYR A 33 2.58 3.05 -5.91
CA TYR A 33 2.82 4.36 -5.29
C TYR A 33 3.77 4.25 -4.09
N TRP A 34 3.50 3.31 -3.17
CA TRP A 34 4.34 3.11 -2.00
C TRP A 34 5.70 2.53 -2.34
N LEU A 35 5.75 1.61 -3.32
CA LEU A 35 7.01 1.03 -3.79
C LEU A 35 7.92 2.09 -4.42
N GLU A 36 7.37 2.97 -5.26
CA GLU A 36 8.12 4.07 -5.86
C GLU A 36 8.68 5.02 -4.80
N ASN A 37 7.84 5.41 -3.82
CA ASN A 37 8.30 6.24 -2.71
C ASN A 37 9.40 5.56 -1.89
N ALA A 38 9.28 4.27 -1.60
CA ALA A 38 10.31 3.51 -0.90
C ALA A 38 11.62 3.46 -1.69
N CYS A 39 11.58 3.26 -3.00
CA CYS A 39 12.74 3.30 -3.87
C CYS A 39 13.42 4.68 -3.87
N ARG A 40 12.64 5.76 -3.93
CA ARG A 40 13.18 7.13 -3.84
C ARG A 40 13.88 7.37 -2.51
N ILE A 41 13.24 7.04 -1.40
CA ILE A 41 13.82 7.16 -0.06
C ILE A 41 15.12 6.34 0.03
N GLN A 42 15.14 5.12 -0.52
CA GLN A 42 16.34 4.28 -0.52
C GLN A 42 17.48 4.93 -1.31
N VAL A 43 17.22 5.49 -2.48
CA VAL A 43 18.21 6.19 -3.29
C VAL A 43 18.75 7.42 -2.56
N ASP A 44 17.87 8.22 -1.97
CA ASP A 44 18.25 9.39 -1.20
C ASP A 44 19.13 9.02 0.01
N LEU A 45 18.77 7.96 0.73
CA LEU A 45 19.54 7.44 1.87
C LEU A 45 20.94 6.98 1.44
N LEU A 46 21.05 6.26 0.33
CA LEU A 46 22.34 5.83 -0.22
C LEU A 46 23.22 7.03 -0.62
N GLY A 47 22.59 8.11 -1.11
CA GLY A 47 23.28 9.36 -1.44
C GLY A 47 23.80 10.15 -0.23
N CYS A 48 23.24 9.95 0.95
CA CYS A 48 23.65 10.66 2.17
C CYS A 48 25.03 10.29 2.67
N ASN A 49 25.62 9.19 2.22
CA ASN A 49 26.93 8.68 2.65
C ASN A 49 27.12 8.64 4.19
N ARG A 50 26.07 8.27 4.91
CA ARG A 50 26.07 8.11 6.38
C ARG A 50 25.54 6.73 6.74
N PRO A 51 25.92 6.18 7.91
CA PRO A 51 25.32 4.95 8.41
C PRO A 51 23.80 5.11 8.54
N VAL A 52 23.05 4.19 7.95
CA VAL A 52 21.60 4.16 8.05
C VAL A 52 21.21 3.28 9.24
N HIS A 53 20.40 3.83 10.13
CA HIS A 53 19.84 3.05 11.23
C HIS A 53 18.76 2.11 10.68
N GLN A 54 18.95 0.82 10.88
CA GLN A 54 17.95 -0.18 10.50
C GLN A 54 17.01 -0.45 11.68
N PRO A 55 15.69 -0.48 11.45
CA PRO A 55 14.73 -0.90 12.48
C PRO A 55 14.99 -2.34 12.93
N SER A 56 14.61 -2.66 14.16
CA SER A 56 14.67 -4.05 14.63
C SER A 56 13.72 -4.95 13.82
N PRO A 57 14.00 -6.27 13.70
CA PRO A 57 13.08 -7.20 13.04
C PRO A 57 11.67 -7.15 13.61
N ALA A 58 11.53 -7.04 14.93
CA ALA A 58 10.22 -6.92 15.59
C ALA A 58 9.47 -5.64 15.18
N ALA A 59 10.17 -4.51 15.02
CA ALA A 59 9.54 -3.27 14.55
C ALA A 59 9.07 -3.38 13.11
N ILE A 60 9.82 -4.07 12.25
CA ILE A 60 9.43 -4.35 10.87
C ILE A 60 8.17 -5.23 10.84
N GLU A 61 8.17 -6.33 11.59
CA GLU A 61 7.05 -7.26 11.65
C GLU A 61 5.77 -6.59 12.16
N ASN A 62 5.85 -5.80 13.23
CA ASN A 62 4.72 -5.03 13.74
C ASN A 62 4.18 -4.06 12.67
N THR A 63 5.05 -3.36 11.96
CA THR A 63 4.63 -2.44 10.90
C THR A 63 3.93 -3.17 9.76
N VAL A 64 4.47 -4.31 9.33
CA VAL A 64 3.85 -5.13 8.29
C VAL A 64 2.47 -5.63 8.73
N THR A 65 2.34 -6.09 9.96
CA THR A 65 1.07 -6.55 10.54
C THR A 65 0.03 -5.42 10.56
N CYS A 66 0.39 -4.24 11.05
CA CYS A 66 -0.49 -3.07 11.06
C CYS A 66 -0.95 -2.68 9.65
N LEU A 67 -0.04 -2.66 8.68
CA LEU A 67 -0.34 -2.27 7.31
C LEU A 67 -1.12 -3.33 6.52
N SER A 68 -0.97 -4.62 6.85
CA SER A 68 -1.69 -5.71 6.17
C SER A 68 -3.16 -5.85 6.57
N GLY A 69 -3.62 -5.07 7.55
CA GLY A 69 -5.01 -5.06 8.00
C GLY A 69 -5.40 -6.25 8.88
N SER A 70 -4.47 -7.15 9.21
CA SER A 70 -4.73 -8.28 10.11
C SER A 70 -5.06 -7.81 11.53
N GLU A 71 -4.48 -6.70 11.96
CA GLU A 71 -4.75 -6.13 13.28
C GLU A 71 -6.15 -5.50 13.37
N ILE A 72 -6.66 -4.95 12.27
CA ILE A 72 -8.04 -4.45 12.19
C ILE A 72 -9.04 -5.58 12.38
N THR A 73 -8.75 -6.77 11.90
CA THR A 73 -9.57 -7.96 12.11
C THR A 73 -9.57 -8.40 13.57
N LEU A 74 -8.39 -8.38 14.23
CA LEU A 74 -8.28 -8.76 15.65
C LEU A 74 -8.94 -7.73 16.58
N LEU A 75 -8.83 -6.43 16.26
CA LEU A 75 -9.52 -5.37 17.02
C LEU A 75 -11.04 -5.47 16.85
N ASN A 76 -11.53 -5.86 15.68
CA ASN A 76 -12.94 -6.01 15.40
C ASN A 76 -13.56 -7.25 16.07
N GLU A 77 -12.77 -8.30 16.34
CA GLU A 77 -13.23 -9.48 17.10
C GLU A 77 -13.29 -9.21 18.62
N ALA A 78 -12.43 -8.30 19.12
CA ALA A 78 -12.37 -7.94 20.53
C ALA A 78 -13.36 -6.83 20.92
N ASP A 79 -13.74 -5.97 19.98
CA ASP A 79 -14.60 -4.82 20.21
C ASP A 79 -16.04 -5.13 19.77
N THR A 80 -16.88 -5.47 20.75
CA THR A 80 -18.31 -5.76 20.54
C THR A 80 -19.17 -4.52 20.29
N ASN A 81 -18.56 -3.35 20.01
CA ASN A 81 -19.29 -2.14 19.70
C ASN A 81 -19.86 -2.16 18.27
N PRO A 82 -21.19 -2.32 18.09
CA PRO A 82 -21.79 -2.49 16.76
C PRO A 82 -21.61 -1.26 15.84
N THR A 83 -21.46 -0.07 16.40
CA THR A 83 -21.34 1.18 15.62
C THR A 83 -19.98 1.33 14.92
N LEU A 84 -18.90 0.81 15.53
CA LEU A 84 -17.57 0.82 14.88
C LEU A 84 -17.46 -0.27 13.82
N ASN A 85 -18.19 -1.35 13.97
CA ASN A 85 -18.18 -2.48 13.04
C ASN A 85 -18.92 -2.18 11.71
N GLU A 86 -19.92 -1.30 11.71
CA GLU A 86 -20.61 -0.92 10.48
C GLU A 86 -19.73 -0.09 9.54
N GLY A 87 -18.91 0.82 10.07
CA GLY A 87 -17.92 1.58 9.30
C GLY A 87 -16.83 0.69 8.68
N ALA A 88 -16.36 -0.31 9.41
CA ALA A 88 -15.35 -1.26 8.95
C ALA A 88 -15.91 -2.23 7.88
N ARG A 89 -17.16 -2.67 8.01
CA ARG A 89 -17.82 -3.55 7.03
C ARG A 89 -18.14 -2.85 5.72
N GLN A 90 -18.40 -1.54 5.73
CA GLN A 90 -18.57 -0.74 4.50
C GLN A 90 -17.24 -0.53 3.76
N ASN A 91 -16.12 -0.77 4.40
CA ASN A 91 -14.79 -0.62 3.82
C ASN A 91 -14.21 -1.96 3.31
N SER A 92 -15.06 -2.83 2.79
CA SER A 92 -14.72 -4.14 2.23
C SER A 92 -13.85 -4.09 0.96
N GLY A 93 -13.41 -2.89 0.56
CA GLY A 93 -12.54 -2.68 -0.60
C GLY A 93 -11.08 -3.12 -0.42
N GLY A 94 -10.67 -3.48 0.80
CA GLY A 94 -9.28 -3.81 1.11
C GLY A 94 -8.33 -2.61 1.10
N TYR A 95 -7.04 -2.89 1.27
CA TYR A 95 -5.97 -1.89 1.28
C TYR A 95 -5.98 -1.00 0.02
N GLY A 96 -5.96 0.31 0.20
CA GLY A 96 -5.96 1.30 -0.88
C GLY A 96 -7.33 1.81 -1.32
N SER A 97 -8.44 1.27 -0.82
CA SER A 97 -9.79 1.66 -1.27
C SER A 97 -10.19 3.07 -0.84
N LEU A 98 -9.83 3.48 0.37
CA LEU A 98 -10.10 4.84 0.88
C LEU A 98 -9.27 5.89 0.15
N GLU A 99 -7.99 5.60 -0.03
CA GLU A 99 -7.05 6.44 -0.75
C GLU A 99 -7.49 6.62 -2.20
N TRP A 100 -7.95 5.55 -2.85
CA TRP A 100 -8.46 5.60 -4.22
C TRP A 100 -9.63 6.55 -4.39
N ALA A 101 -10.62 6.47 -3.51
CA ALA A 101 -11.75 7.38 -3.55
C ALA A 101 -11.34 8.85 -3.33
N ALA A 102 -10.35 9.10 -2.49
CA ALA A 102 -9.80 10.44 -2.27
C ALA A 102 -9.02 10.95 -3.50
N LEU A 103 -8.25 10.07 -4.14
CA LEU A 103 -7.51 10.38 -5.36
C LEU A 103 -8.44 10.70 -6.54
N LEU A 104 -9.51 9.94 -6.72
CA LEU A 104 -10.53 10.22 -7.74
C LEU A 104 -11.18 11.59 -7.53
N ARG A 105 -11.57 11.94 -6.28
CA ARG A 105 -12.09 13.28 -5.97
C ARG A 105 -11.08 14.40 -6.23
N LYS A 106 -9.80 14.14 -6.01
CA LYS A 106 -8.72 15.09 -6.33
C LYS A 106 -8.58 15.25 -7.84
N LEU A 107 -8.59 14.16 -8.57
CA LEU A 107 -8.47 14.14 -10.03
C LEU A 107 -9.61 14.88 -10.70
N ASP A 108 -10.86 14.64 -10.27
CA ASP A 108 -12.04 15.35 -10.75
C ASP A 108 -11.96 16.88 -10.59
N ARG A 109 -11.28 17.33 -9.53
CA ARG A 109 -11.08 18.78 -9.31
C ARG A 109 -9.98 19.35 -10.18
N LEU A 110 -8.96 18.55 -10.52
CA LEU A 110 -7.84 18.99 -11.35
C LEU A 110 -8.16 18.93 -12.83
N ASP A 111 -8.91 17.93 -13.26
CA ASP A 111 -9.31 17.71 -14.65
C ASP A 111 -10.70 17.05 -14.75
N PRO A 112 -11.78 17.85 -14.79
CA PRO A 112 -13.15 17.33 -14.91
C PRO A 112 -13.42 16.57 -16.22
N SER A 113 -12.58 16.74 -17.26
CA SER A 113 -12.77 16.10 -18.57
C SER A 113 -12.55 14.61 -18.57
N LEU A 114 -11.90 14.07 -17.55
CA LEU A 114 -11.59 12.64 -17.43
C LEU A 114 -12.82 11.75 -17.16
N ARG A 115 -13.99 12.35 -16.94
CA ARG A 115 -15.28 11.64 -16.78
C ARG A 115 -16.15 11.61 -18.04
N SER A 116 -15.73 12.28 -19.09
CA SER A 116 -16.50 12.35 -20.35
C SER A 116 -16.25 11.15 -21.25
#